data_21e786013d570c62e72eae7d904accbb
#
_entry.id   21e786013d570c62e72eae7d904accbb
#
_cell.length_a   1.000
_cell.length_b   1.000
_cell.length_c   1.000
_cell.angle_alpha   90.00
_cell.angle_beta   90.00
_cell.angle_gamma   90.00
#
_symmetry.space_group_name_H-M   'P 1'
#
loop_
_entity.id
_entity.type
_entity.pdbx_description
1 polymer ?
#
loop_
_entity_poly.entity_id
_entity_poly.type
_entity_poly.pdbx_seq_one_letter_code
_entity_poly.pdbx_strand_id
1 'polypeptide(L)'
;MKLTGGKPPQRVVTLLPSLAETVCALGACERIVGRDRYSIWPTEMLKRVPAVGGGLDPNVEAIVALRPDVVMVSTSSRVSERLRNLGLRVVVLEPKNHEQVHEVMLIVAQVLGLPKAKAEQVWQDMYARMRKTAAQLPAHLRGKRLYFEVSRGPYAAGETSFIGETISRLGLGNI
;
A
#
# COMPACT_ATOMS: atom_id res chain seq x y z
N MET A 1 -2.87 -16.77 -10.04
CA MET A 1 -4.25 -16.25 -10.15
C MET A 1 -4.48 -15.81 -11.60
N LYS A 2 -5.23 -16.57 -12.41
CA LYS A 2 -5.59 -16.13 -13.77
C LYS A 2 -6.60 -14.98 -13.65
N LEU A 3 -6.19 -13.78 -13.98
CA LEU A 3 -7.07 -12.64 -14.14
C LEU A 3 -7.79 -12.80 -15.48
N THR A 4 -8.93 -13.49 -15.46
CA THR A 4 -9.75 -13.77 -16.64
C THR A 4 -10.31 -12.48 -17.22
N GLY A 5 -10.01 -12.22 -18.46
CA GLY A 5 -10.61 -11.49 -19.57
C GLY A 5 -11.72 -10.44 -19.37
N GLY A 6 -11.73 -9.66 -18.28
CA GLY A 6 -12.67 -8.56 -18.07
C GLY A 6 -12.01 -7.21 -18.35
N LYS A 7 -12.82 -6.16 -18.55
CA LYS A 7 -12.32 -4.78 -18.65
C LYS A 7 -11.55 -4.42 -17.37
N PRO A 8 -10.46 -3.63 -17.47
CA PRO A 8 -9.75 -3.14 -16.32
C PRO A 8 -10.69 -2.42 -15.34
N PRO A 9 -10.58 -2.67 -14.01
CA PRO A 9 -11.44 -2.04 -13.03
C PRO A 9 -11.30 -0.51 -13.07
N GLN A 10 -12.42 0.18 -13.05
CA GLN A 10 -12.52 1.64 -13.02
C GLN A 10 -12.99 2.15 -11.66
N ARG A 11 -13.52 1.27 -10.81
CA ARG A 11 -14.02 1.60 -9.48
C ARG A 11 -13.30 0.73 -8.44
N VAL A 12 -12.36 1.33 -7.75
CA VAL A 12 -11.48 0.65 -6.79
C VAL A 12 -11.80 1.13 -5.39
N VAL A 13 -11.96 0.21 -4.45
CA VAL A 13 -11.95 0.51 -3.02
C VAL A 13 -10.67 -0.04 -2.41
N THR A 14 -9.98 0.77 -1.62
CA THR A 14 -8.75 0.37 -0.90
C THR A 14 -8.98 0.47 0.60
N LEU A 15 -8.63 -0.59 1.33
CA LEU A 15 -8.78 -0.64 2.80
C LEU A 15 -7.43 -0.72 3.53
N LEU A 16 -6.37 -0.20 2.90
CA LEU A 16 -5.03 -0.08 3.47
C LEU A 16 -4.33 1.13 2.85
N PRO A 17 -3.71 2.04 3.64
CA PRO A 17 -3.04 3.24 3.12
C PRO A 17 -2.01 2.95 2.02
N SER A 18 -1.14 1.95 2.22
CA SER A 18 -0.13 1.57 1.24
C SER A 18 -0.73 1.12 -0.11
N LEU A 19 -1.92 0.52 -0.12
CA LEU A 19 -2.61 0.13 -1.35
C LEU A 19 -3.20 1.36 -2.07
N ALA A 20 -3.77 2.32 -1.33
CA ALA A 20 -4.24 3.58 -1.91
C ALA A 20 -3.07 4.35 -2.55
N GLU A 21 -1.96 4.47 -1.83
CA GLU A 21 -0.74 5.11 -2.32
C GLU A 21 -0.17 4.41 -3.55
N THR A 22 -0.15 3.07 -3.55
CA THR A 22 0.29 2.27 -4.70
C THR A 22 -0.57 2.51 -5.94
N VAL A 23 -1.90 2.50 -5.80
CA VAL A 23 -2.83 2.81 -6.91
C VAL A 23 -2.57 4.21 -7.45
N CYS A 24 -2.36 5.20 -6.56
CA CYS A 24 -2.07 6.57 -6.95
C CYS A 24 -0.70 6.70 -7.62
N ALA A 25 0.34 6.07 -7.10
CA ALA A 25 1.68 6.09 -7.67
C ALA A 25 1.72 5.47 -9.08
N LEU A 26 0.88 4.46 -9.33
CA LEU A 26 0.69 3.85 -10.64
C LEU A 26 -0.11 4.72 -11.62
N GLY A 27 -0.58 5.90 -11.21
CA GLY A 27 -1.33 6.84 -12.04
C GLY A 27 -2.80 6.49 -12.23
N ALA A 28 -3.41 5.75 -11.28
CA ALA A 28 -4.80 5.34 -11.32
C ALA A 28 -5.61 5.85 -10.10
N CYS A 29 -5.15 6.94 -9.46
CA CYS A 29 -5.75 7.48 -8.24
C CYS A 29 -7.21 7.88 -8.42
N GLU A 30 -7.60 8.35 -9.61
CA GLU A 30 -8.95 8.75 -9.98
C GLU A 30 -9.95 7.57 -10.02
N ARG A 31 -9.43 6.32 -10.05
CA ARG A 31 -10.27 5.12 -9.98
C ARG A 31 -10.66 4.77 -8.54
N ILE A 32 -10.05 5.39 -7.52
CA ILE A 32 -10.39 5.13 -6.13
C ILE A 32 -11.71 5.82 -5.80
N VAL A 33 -12.75 5.02 -5.55
CA VAL A 33 -14.10 5.48 -5.22
C VAL A 33 -14.44 5.35 -3.74
N GLY A 34 -13.59 4.66 -2.96
CA GLY A 34 -13.70 4.51 -1.52
C GLY A 34 -12.35 4.14 -0.90
N ARG A 35 -12.09 4.64 0.30
CA ARG A 35 -10.82 4.43 1.01
C ARG A 35 -11.04 4.13 2.49
N ASP A 36 -10.07 3.55 3.16
CA ASP A 36 -10.08 3.53 4.61
C ASP A 36 -9.84 4.95 5.19
N ARG A 37 -10.15 5.13 6.49
CA ARG A 37 -10.05 6.46 7.14
C ARG A 37 -8.63 6.99 7.26
N TYR A 38 -7.61 6.13 7.16
CA TYR A 38 -6.20 6.47 7.31
C TYR A 38 -5.49 6.72 5.98
N SER A 39 -6.11 6.38 4.85
CA SER A 39 -5.61 6.66 3.50
C SER A 39 -5.81 8.14 3.15
N ILE A 40 -4.88 8.99 3.60
CA ILE A 40 -4.95 10.45 3.45
C ILE A 40 -3.96 11.01 2.42
N TRP A 41 -3.06 10.18 1.89
CA TRP A 41 -2.05 10.57 0.92
C TRP A 41 -2.24 9.85 -0.43
N PRO A 42 -2.09 10.54 -1.59
CA PRO A 42 -1.87 11.99 -1.75
C PRO A 42 -3.14 12.79 -1.43
N THR A 43 -3.00 13.79 -0.55
CA THR A 43 -4.12 14.50 0.06
C THR A 43 -5.06 15.15 -0.96
N GLU A 44 -4.51 15.82 -1.97
CA GLU A 44 -5.31 16.54 -2.97
C GLU A 44 -6.23 15.60 -3.77
N MET A 45 -5.83 14.37 -3.97
CA MET A 45 -6.61 13.39 -4.71
C MET A 45 -7.60 12.63 -3.80
N LEU A 46 -7.17 12.26 -2.59
CA LEU A 46 -7.97 11.42 -1.70
C LEU A 46 -8.94 12.18 -0.78
N LYS A 47 -8.76 13.49 -0.58
CA LYS A 47 -9.63 14.30 0.29
C LYS A 47 -11.12 14.24 -0.07
N ARG A 48 -11.44 14.03 -1.35
CA ARG A 48 -12.81 13.96 -1.85
C ARG A 48 -13.37 12.54 -1.93
N VAL A 49 -12.50 11.52 -1.72
CA VAL A 49 -12.90 10.13 -1.75
C VAL A 49 -13.51 9.77 -0.40
N PRO A 50 -14.74 9.21 -0.35
CA PRO A 50 -15.39 8.85 0.91
C PRO A 50 -14.59 7.80 1.67
N ALA A 51 -14.51 7.97 2.99
CA ALA A 51 -13.95 6.97 3.89
C ALA A 51 -15.04 5.93 4.23
N VAL A 52 -14.73 4.65 4.01
CA VAL A 52 -15.65 3.54 4.26
C VAL A 52 -15.29 2.75 5.54
N GLY A 53 -14.79 3.43 6.55
CA GLY A 53 -14.38 2.83 7.83
C GLY A 53 -12.87 2.67 7.95
N GLY A 54 -12.42 1.85 8.90
CA GLY A 54 -11.00 1.47 9.04
C GLY A 54 -10.66 0.20 8.27
N GLY A 55 -9.36 -0.12 8.16
CA GLY A 55 -8.92 -1.36 7.51
C GLY A 55 -9.36 -2.63 8.24
N LEU A 56 -9.53 -2.55 9.57
CA LEU A 56 -9.97 -3.66 10.42
C LEU A 56 -11.48 -3.66 10.66
N ASP A 57 -12.13 -2.50 10.58
CA ASP A 57 -13.55 -2.27 10.85
C ASP A 57 -14.24 -1.50 9.71
N PRO A 58 -14.16 -1.98 8.46
CA PRO A 58 -14.76 -1.30 7.33
C PRO A 58 -16.29 -1.43 7.34
N ASN A 59 -16.96 -0.39 6.85
CA ASN A 59 -18.41 -0.40 6.64
C ASN A 59 -18.73 -1.11 5.32
N VAL A 60 -19.17 -2.35 5.41
CA VAL A 60 -19.45 -3.21 4.25
C VAL A 60 -20.60 -2.66 3.40
N GLU A 61 -21.63 -2.09 4.02
CA GLU A 61 -22.78 -1.50 3.36
C GLU A 61 -22.35 -0.29 2.51
N ALA A 62 -21.48 0.57 3.07
CA ALA A 62 -20.92 1.69 2.33
C ALA A 62 -20.06 1.24 1.15
N ILE A 63 -19.26 0.17 1.32
CA ILE A 63 -18.46 -0.41 0.24
C ILE A 63 -19.37 -0.90 -0.89
N VAL A 64 -20.40 -1.67 -0.57
CA VAL A 64 -21.35 -2.21 -1.56
C VAL A 64 -22.09 -1.07 -2.30
N ALA A 65 -22.49 -0.03 -1.59
CA ALA A 65 -23.17 1.13 -2.18
C ALA A 65 -22.30 1.86 -3.23
N LEU A 66 -20.98 1.80 -3.09
CA LEU A 66 -20.05 2.37 -4.06
C LEU A 66 -19.91 1.53 -5.33
N ARG A 67 -20.49 0.33 -5.41
CA ARG A 67 -20.43 -0.59 -6.56
C ARG A 67 -19.01 -0.72 -7.12
N PRO A 68 -18.03 -1.15 -6.32
CA PRO A 68 -16.67 -1.27 -6.79
C PRO A 68 -16.49 -2.46 -7.74
N ASP A 69 -15.60 -2.32 -8.73
CA ASP A 69 -15.16 -3.42 -9.59
C ASP A 69 -14.16 -4.32 -8.87
N VAL A 70 -13.44 -3.76 -7.90
CA VAL A 70 -12.47 -4.48 -7.06
C VAL A 70 -12.32 -3.79 -5.70
N VAL A 71 -12.16 -4.60 -4.66
CA VAL A 71 -11.82 -4.16 -3.30
C VAL A 71 -10.46 -4.74 -2.94
N MET A 72 -9.52 -3.88 -2.56
CA MET A 72 -8.18 -4.25 -2.11
C MET A 72 -8.09 -4.13 -0.59
N VAL A 73 -7.73 -5.21 0.08
CA VAL A 73 -7.73 -5.31 1.55
C VAL A 73 -6.42 -5.89 2.07
N SER A 74 -6.13 -5.69 3.36
CA SER A 74 -5.03 -6.38 4.03
C SER A 74 -5.41 -7.82 4.39
N THR A 75 -4.41 -8.65 4.70
CA THR A 75 -4.61 -10.02 5.20
C THR A 75 -5.25 -10.03 6.59
N SER A 76 -5.02 -8.98 7.39
CA SER A 76 -5.61 -8.79 8.71
C SER A 76 -7.07 -8.35 8.68
N SER A 77 -7.58 -7.94 7.51
CA SER A 77 -8.97 -7.53 7.35
C SER A 77 -9.91 -8.75 7.32
N ARG A 78 -10.78 -8.85 8.32
CA ARG A 78 -11.72 -9.99 8.46
C ARG A 78 -12.92 -9.92 7.52
N VAL A 79 -13.02 -8.90 6.66
CA VAL A 79 -14.18 -8.71 5.79
C VAL A 79 -14.06 -9.39 4.42
N SER A 80 -12.90 -9.95 4.09
CA SER A 80 -12.61 -10.51 2.75
C SER A 80 -13.66 -11.53 2.29
N GLU A 81 -14.02 -12.47 3.16
CA GLU A 81 -15.02 -13.50 2.84
C GLU A 81 -16.42 -12.91 2.71
N ARG A 82 -16.80 -11.99 3.63
CA ARG A 82 -18.12 -11.32 3.57
C ARG A 82 -18.28 -10.55 2.26
N LEU A 83 -17.24 -9.82 1.82
CA LEU A 83 -17.28 -9.10 0.55
C LEU A 83 -17.36 -10.05 -0.66
N ARG A 84 -16.63 -11.17 -0.63
CA ARG A 84 -16.72 -12.19 -1.70
C ARG A 84 -18.11 -12.81 -1.76
N ASN A 85 -18.72 -13.12 -0.62
CA ASN A 85 -20.07 -13.69 -0.53
C ASN A 85 -21.15 -12.71 -1.07
N LEU A 86 -20.87 -11.41 -1.04
CA LEU A 86 -21.69 -10.36 -1.66
C LEU A 86 -21.36 -10.16 -3.16
N GLY A 87 -20.58 -11.05 -3.77
CA GLY A 87 -20.25 -11.02 -5.20
C GLY A 87 -19.15 -10.03 -5.58
N LEU A 88 -18.47 -9.39 -4.63
CA LEU A 88 -17.40 -8.44 -4.92
C LEU A 88 -16.07 -9.16 -5.20
N ARG A 89 -15.32 -8.64 -6.17
CA ARG A 89 -13.96 -9.08 -6.43
C ARG A 89 -13.03 -8.51 -5.34
N VAL A 90 -12.39 -9.40 -4.57
CA VAL A 90 -11.52 -9.01 -3.45
C VAL A 90 -10.10 -9.48 -3.71
N VAL A 91 -9.15 -8.55 -3.64
CA VAL A 91 -7.71 -8.80 -3.72
C VAL A 91 -7.10 -8.53 -2.35
N VAL A 92 -6.43 -9.53 -1.79
CA VAL A 92 -5.84 -9.46 -0.45
C VAL A 92 -4.33 -9.28 -0.59
N LEU A 93 -3.80 -8.17 -0.09
CA LEU A 93 -2.40 -7.75 -0.24
C LEU A 93 -1.94 -7.03 1.03
N GLU A 94 -0.82 -7.46 1.60
CA GLU A 94 -0.22 -6.82 2.78
C GLU A 94 1.31 -7.00 2.74
N PRO A 95 2.05 -6.05 2.14
CA PRO A 95 3.50 -6.13 2.10
C PRO A 95 4.11 -5.88 3.48
N LYS A 96 5.09 -6.71 3.87
CA LYS A 96 5.79 -6.61 5.17
C LYS A 96 7.23 -6.15 5.03
N ASN A 97 7.80 -6.21 3.85
CA ASN A 97 9.18 -5.82 3.53
C ASN A 97 9.25 -5.19 2.15
N HIS A 98 10.42 -4.68 1.76
CA HIS A 98 10.61 -3.98 0.48
C HIS A 98 10.34 -4.86 -0.74
N GLU A 99 10.77 -6.13 -0.72
CA GLU A 99 10.53 -7.06 -1.82
C GLU A 99 9.03 -7.28 -2.05
N GLN A 100 8.28 -7.51 -0.99
CA GLN A 100 6.82 -7.65 -1.06
C GLN A 100 6.11 -6.37 -1.50
N VAL A 101 6.65 -5.18 -1.20
CA VAL A 101 6.12 -3.92 -1.75
C VAL A 101 6.26 -3.91 -3.27
N HIS A 102 7.41 -4.34 -3.81
CA HIS A 102 7.61 -4.45 -5.26
C HIS A 102 6.62 -5.44 -5.89
N GLU A 103 6.48 -6.63 -5.30
CA GLU A 103 5.50 -7.64 -5.76
C GLU A 103 4.07 -7.09 -5.75
N VAL A 104 3.67 -6.39 -4.68
CA VAL A 104 2.34 -5.76 -4.57
C VAL A 104 2.15 -4.71 -5.66
N MET A 105 3.15 -3.88 -5.97
CA MET A 105 3.07 -2.92 -7.08
C MET A 105 2.81 -3.62 -8.41
N LEU A 106 3.48 -4.74 -8.69
CA LEU A 106 3.29 -5.53 -9.89
C LEU A 106 1.88 -6.14 -9.96
N ILE A 107 1.41 -6.70 -8.85
CA ILE A 107 0.06 -7.28 -8.75
C ILE A 107 -1.00 -6.21 -8.95
N VAL A 108 -0.87 -5.05 -8.29
CA VAL A 108 -1.82 -3.94 -8.42
C VAL A 108 -1.85 -3.42 -9.85
N ALA A 109 -0.69 -3.23 -10.50
CA ALA A 109 -0.63 -2.85 -11.91
C ALA A 109 -1.39 -3.87 -12.79
N GLN A 110 -1.16 -5.17 -12.58
CA GLN A 110 -1.85 -6.22 -13.32
C GLN A 110 -3.36 -6.21 -13.07
N VAL A 111 -3.80 -6.04 -11.81
CA VAL A 111 -5.23 -5.96 -11.45
C VAL A 111 -5.90 -4.78 -12.16
N LEU A 112 -5.20 -3.64 -12.23
CA LEU A 112 -5.70 -2.41 -12.84
C LEU A 112 -5.59 -2.40 -14.38
N GLY A 113 -5.00 -3.45 -14.98
CA GLY A 113 -4.76 -3.52 -16.43
C GLY A 113 -3.69 -2.53 -16.91
N LEU A 114 -2.75 -2.16 -16.03
CA LEU A 114 -1.63 -1.27 -16.36
C LEU A 114 -0.41 -2.07 -16.81
N PRO A 115 0.46 -1.50 -17.66
CA PRO A 115 1.70 -2.16 -18.06
C PRO A 115 2.62 -2.45 -16.86
N LYS A 116 3.23 -3.65 -16.84
CA LYS A 116 4.24 -4.02 -15.83
C LYS A 116 5.36 -2.96 -15.72
N ALA A 117 5.78 -2.42 -16.84
CA ALA A 117 6.81 -1.40 -16.91
C ALA A 117 6.48 -0.15 -16.05
N LYS A 118 5.20 0.17 -15.86
CA LYS A 118 4.79 1.29 -15.00
C LYS A 118 5.11 1.01 -13.53
N ALA A 119 4.86 -0.20 -13.04
CA ALA A 119 5.20 -0.59 -11.68
C ALA A 119 6.73 -0.64 -11.48
N GLU A 120 7.46 -1.19 -12.45
CA GLU A 120 8.92 -1.22 -12.40
C GLU A 120 9.51 0.20 -12.37
N GLN A 121 8.99 1.14 -13.14
CA GLN A 121 9.44 2.53 -13.13
C GLN A 121 9.21 3.18 -11.75
N VAL A 122 8.01 3.05 -11.19
CA VAL A 122 7.68 3.59 -9.85
C VAL A 122 8.62 3.02 -8.79
N TRP A 123 8.89 1.71 -8.85
CA TRP A 123 9.83 1.04 -7.95
C TRP A 123 11.25 1.60 -8.08
N GLN A 124 11.76 1.71 -9.31
CA GLN A 124 13.11 2.23 -9.56
C GLN A 124 13.25 3.68 -9.10
N ASP A 125 12.24 4.52 -9.33
CA ASP A 125 12.23 5.92 -8.89
C ASP A 125 12.26 6.03 -7.35
N MET A 126 11.48 5.19 -6.66
CA MET A 126 11.48 5.13 -5.19
C MET A 126 12.87 4.74 -4.66
N TYR A 127 13.48 3.72 -5.22
CA TYR A 127 14.81 3.26 -4.84
C TYR A 127 15.91 4.30 -5.15
N ALA A 128 15.82 4.97 -6.28
CA ALA A 128 16.75 6.03 -6.63
C ALA A 128 16.70 7.19 -5.63
N ARG A 129 15.49 7.60 -5.21
CA ARG A 129 15.31 8.62 -4.17
C ARG A 129 15.90 8.17 -2.84
N MET A 130 15.65 6.93 -2.42
CA MET A 130 16.19 6.39 -1.17
C MET A 130 17.72 6.36 -1.19
N ARG A 131 18.35 5.89 -2.27
CA ARG A 131 19.82 5.91 -2.45
C ARG A 131 20.39 7.33 -2.39
N LYS A 132 19.72 8.29 -3.05
CA LYS A 132 20.10 9.71 -3.01
C LYS A 132 20.08 10.25 -1.59
N THR A 133 19.03 9.94 -0.82
CA THR A 133 18.91 10.34 0.59
C THR A 133 19.99 9.69 1.44
N ALA A 134 20.26 8.39 1.27
CA ALA A 134 21.31 7.67 1.96
C ALA A 134 22.71 8.28 1.71
N ALA A 135 22.97 8.69 0.46
CA ALA A 135 24.24 9.35 0.11
C ALA A 135 24.44 10.71 0.81
N GLN A 136 23.37 11.38 1.19
CA GLN A 136 23.39 12.66 1.90
C GLN A 136 23.57 12.51 3.43
N LEU A 137 23.53 11.26 3.95
CA LEU A 137 23.72 11.03 5.38
C LEU A 137 25.11 11.51 5.82
N PRO A 138 25.21 12.41 6.83
CA PRO A 138 26.49 12.86 7.35
C PRO A 138 27.37 11.70 7.83
N ALA A 139 28.67 11.79 7.59
CA ALA A 139 29.61 10.70 7.89
C ALA A 139 29.57 10.25 9.37
N HIS A 140 29.38 11.19 10.30
CA HIS A 140 29.31 10.89 11.74
C HIS A 140 28.03 10.14 12.15
N LEU A 141 27.01 10.08 11.30
CA LEU A 141 25.76 9.34 11.55
C LEU A 141 25.77 7.95 10.90
N ARG A 142 26.68 7.68 9.96
CA ARG A 142 26.76 6.39 9.29
C ARG A 142 27.00 5.26 10.28
N GLY A 143 26.21 4.19 10.20
CA GLY A 143 26.29 3.05 11.09
C GLY A 143 25.81 3.32 12.53
N LYS A 144 25.34 4.54 12.84
CA LYS A 144 24.70 4.79 14.14
C LYS A 144 23.42 3.98 14.26
N ARG A 145 23.18 3.46 15.47
CA ARG A 145 21.98 2.69 15.75
C ARG A 145 20.78 3.59 16.02
N LEU A 146 19.64 3.21 15.48
CA LEU A 146 18.38 3.93 15.62
C LEU A 146 17.34 2.99 16.20
N TYR A 147 16.63 3.45 17.21
CA TYR A 147 15.44 2.80 17.74
C TYR A 147 14.19 3.47 17.15
N PHE A 148 13.35 2.68 16.49
CA PHE A 148 12.09 3.16 15.95
C PHE A 148 10.92 2.55 16.71
N GLU A 149 10.29 3.36 17.56
CA GLU A 149 9.08 2.97 18.29
C GLU A 149 7.84 3.14 17.41
N VAL A 150 7.14 2.03 17.15
CA VAL A 150 5.94 2.01 16.28
C VAL A 150 4.72 2.51 17.02
N SER A 151 4.61 2.23 18.32
CA SER A 151 3.50 2.69 19.17
C SER A 151 3.93 2.76 20.63
N ARG A 152 3.17 3.50 21.43
CA ARG A 152 3.37 3.54 22.89
C ARG A 152 3.22 2.14 23.47
N GLY A 153 4.28 1.63 24.06
CA GLY A 153 4.44 0.26 24.55
C GLY A 153 5.71 -0.34 23.92
N PRO A 154 6.17 -1.53 24.28
CA PRO A 154 7.47 -2.04 23.85
C PRO A 154 7.45 -2.58 22.39
N TYR A 155 6.79 -1.87 21.47
CA TYR A 155 6.69 -2.26 20.07
C TYR A 155 7.65 -1.45 19.23
N ALA A 156 8.77 -2.06 18.85
CA ALA A 156 9.77 -1.48 17.96
C ALA A 156 9.79 -2.18 16.59
N ALA A 157 10.25 -1.46 15.59
CA ALA A 157 10.47 -2.04 14.27
C ALA A 157 11.71 -2.94 14.28
N GLY A 158 11.55 -4.25 14.07
CA GLY A 158 12.66 -5.18 13.92
C GLY A 158 13.40 -5.02 12.57
N GLU A 159 14.61 -5.57 12.47
CA GLU A 159 15.48 -5.46 11.28
C GLU A 159 14.83 -5.95 9.98
N THR A 160 14.05 -7.01 10.06
CA THR A 160 13.38 -7.62 8.89
C THR A 160 12.03 -7.00 8.55
N SER A 161 11.60 -5.97 9.31
CA SER A 161 10.41 -5.20 8.99
C SER A 161 10.68 -4.19 7.88
N PHE A 162 9.62 -3.72 7.20
CA PHE A 162 9.75 -2.64 6.21
C PHE A 162 10.51 -1.42 6.74
N ILE A 163 10.23 -1.01 7.98
CA ILE A 163 10.90 0.12 8.65
C ILE A 163 12.36 -0.22 8.92
N GLY A 164 12.66 -1.41 9.45
CA GLY A 164 14.03 -1.85 9.73
C GLY A 164 14.89 -1.95 8.48
N GLU A 165 14.35 -2.53 7.39
CA GLU A 165 15.02 -2.54 6.10
C GLU A 165 15.27 -1.13 5.55
N THR A 166 14.31 -0.20 5.74
CA THR A 166 14.47 1.20 5.32
C THR A 166 15.61 1.86 6.11
N ILE A 167 15.69 1.66 7.42
CA ILE A 167 16.76 2.18 8.28
C ILE A 167 18.11 1.68 7.78
N SER A 168 18.25 0.37 7.53
CA SER A 168 19.48 -0.25 7.03
C SER A 168 19.89 0.31 5.66
N ARG A 169 18.95 0.47 4.74
CA ARG A 169 19.18 1.02 3.39
C ARG A 169 19.59 2.49 3.41
N LEU A 170 19.23 3.22 4.46
CA LEU A 170 19.68 4.60 4.69
C LEU A 170 21.08 4.68 5.30
N GLY A 171 21.73 3.55 5.62
CA GLY A 171 23.07 3.51 6.19
C GLY A 171 23.11 3.61 7.71
N LEU A 172 21.99 3.35 8.37
CA LEU A 172 21.85 3.30 9.83
C LEU A 172 21.70 1.85 10.30
N GLY A 173 22.08 1.57 11.56
CA GLY A 173 21.76 0.31 12.22
C GLY A 173 20.39 0.37 12.89
N ASN A 174 19.67 -0.74 12.93
CA ASN A 174 18.46 -0.88 13.73
C ASN A 174 18.80 -1.46 15.11
N ILE A 175 17.99 -1.16 16.13
CA ILE A 175 18.10 -1.73 17.50
C ILE A 175 16.93 -2.68 17.71
#